data_3c7e36d5d9dfe86e3c7d421a8495ebb1
#
_entry.id   3c7e36d5d9dfe86e3c7d421a8495ebb1
#
_cell.length_a   1.000
_cell.length_b   1.000
_cell.length_c   1.000
_cell.angle_alpha   90.00
_cell.angle_beta   90.00
_cell.angle_gamma   90.00
#
_symmetry.space_group_name_H-M   'P 1'
#
loop_
_entity.id
_entity.type
_entity.pdbx_description
1 polymer ?
#
loop_
_entity_poly.entity_id
_entity_poly.type
_entity_poly.pdbx_seq_one_letter_code
_entity_poly.pdbx_strand_id
1 'polypeptide(L)'
;MPNKGFIIFERSKEIKPIKNRKEKLKKELRRYQIQDKIHFTKRFYRFWFRFIEPNLELLKAGDKESVMDKIKVEFDHYCSLEFELASIELLSKNLNIPKEQISSYWDKENEIDIYTSYDGFTLVAEAKYKERKICKNILNLLMQKCEKSKINWDKIALFSKSGFSNELLGLRDNRVILFGLDDFKDLYE
;
A
#
# COMPACT_ATOMS: atom_id res chain seq x y z
N MET A 1 1.18 21.18 -9.36
CA MET A 1 0.16 22.00 -8.67
C MET A 1 -0.34 21.20 -7.49
N PRO A 2 -0.47 21.73 -6.27
CA PRO A 2 -1.04 20.98 -5.16
C PRO A 2 -2.49 20.63 -5.49
N ASN A 3 -2.81 19.35 -5.39
CA ASN A 3 -4.15 18.83 -5.59
C ASN A 3 -5.11 19.50 -4.59
N LYS A 4 -5.92 20.45 -5.06
CA LYS A 4 -6.91 21.16 -4.23
C LYS A 4 -8.21 20.33 -4.01
N GLY A 5 -8.24 19.07 -4.46
CA GLY A 5 -9.40 18.20 -4.33
C GLY A 5 -9.43 17.42 -3.02
N PHE A 6 -10.61 16.91 -2.66
CA PHE A 6 -10.80 16.02 -1.51
C PHE A 6 -10.35 14.58 -1.78
N ILE A 7 -10.29 14.18 -3.05
CA ILE A 7 -9.97 12.83 -3.52
C ILE A 7 -8.92 12.88 -4.62
N ILE A 8 -8.14 11.80 -4.70
CA ILE A 8 -7.23 11.50 -5.80
C ILE A 8 -7.58 10.13 -6.38
N PHE A 9 -7.33 9.99 -7.69
CA PHE A 9 -7.45 8.73 -8.40
C PHE A 9 -6.07 8.12 -8.59
N GLU A 10 -5.89 6.90 -8.12
CA GLU A 10 -4.70 6.10 -8.37
C GLU A 10 -5.03 5.09 -9.47
N ARG A 11 -4.27 5.15 -10.56
CA ARG A 11 -4.44 4.24 -11.70
C ARG A 11 -3.52 3.04 -11.57
N SER A 12 -4.03 1.87 -11.95
CA SER A 12 -3.18 0.68 -12.03
C SER A 12 -1.99 0.92 -12.96
N LYS A 13 -0.81 0.45 -12.54
CA LYS A 13 0.43 0.47 -13.32
C LYS A 13 0.55 -0.74 -14.23
N GLU A 14 -0.44 -1.63 -14.24
CA GLU A 14 -0.43 -2.79 -15.11
C GLU A 14 -0.33 -2.40 -16.59
N ILE A 15 0.53 -3.11 -17.31
CA ILE A 15 0.65 -2.98 -18.77
C ILE A 15 -0.53 -3.71 -19.41
N LYS A 16 -1.49 -2.95 -19.92
CA LYS A 16 -2.66 -3.50 -20.61
C LYS A 16 -2.22 -4.29 -21.83
N PRO A 17 -2.87 -5.45 -22.12
CA PRO A 17 -2.59 -6.22 -23.32
C PRO A 17 -2.79 -5.35 -24.57
N ILE A 18 -1.72 -5.18 -25.35
CA ILE A 18 -1.76 -4.41 -26.60
C ILE A 18 -2.30 -5.31 -27.71
N LYS A 19 -3.33 -4.84 -28.41
CA LYS A 19 -3.84 -5.52 -29.59
C LYS A 19 -2.95 -5.26 -30.78
N ASN A 20 -2.24 -6.29 -31.26
CA ASN A 20 -1.57 -6.23 -32.56
C ASN A 20 -2.60 -6.19 -33.69
N ARG A 21 -2.31 -5.44 -34.75
CA ARG A 21 -3.26 -5.13 -35.87
C ARG A 21 -3.89 -6.36 -36.54
N LYS A 22 -3.29 -7.54 -36.41
CA LYS A 22 -3.72 -8.82 -37.02
C LYS A 22 -4.17 -9.89 -36.01
N GLU A 23 -4.12 -9.65 -34.70
CA GLU A 23 -4.49 -10.64 -33.68
C GLU A 23 -5.81 -10.29 -33.00
N LYS A 24 -6.70 -11.31 -32.88
CA LYS A 24 -7.87 -11.19 -32.00
C LYS A 24 -7.44 -11.54 -30.60
N LEU A 25 -7.46 -10.55 -29.69
CA LEU A 25 -7.30 -10.82 -28.25
C LEU A 25 -8.26 -11.93 -27.80
N LYS A 26 -7.81 -12.81 -26.90
CA LYS A 26 -8.66 -13.80 -26.25
C LYS A 26 -9.88 -13.11 -25.64
N LYS A 27 -11.03 -13.79 -25.60
CA LYS A 27 -12.32 -13.22 -25.20
C LYS A 27 -12.25 -12.52 -23.83
N GLU A 28 -11.47 -13.07 -22.89
CA GLU A 28 -11.22 -12.58 -21.54
C GLU A 28 -10.43 -11.25 -21.52
N LEU A 29 -9.55 -11.07 -22.49
CA LEU A 29 -8.72 -9.86 -22.60
C LEU A 29 -9.39 -8.72 -23.38
N ARG A 30 -10.51 -8.98 -24.10
CA ARG A 30 -11.21 -7.94 -24.86
C ARG A 30 -11.96 -6.93 -23.99
N ARG A 31 -12.39 -7.37 -22.81
CA ARG A 31 -13.13 -6.56 -21.83
C ARG A 31 -12.30 -6.39 -20.53
N TYR A 32 -10.98 -6.39 -20.68
CA TYR A 32 -10.11 -6.23 -19.56
C TYR A 32 -10.19 -4.78 -19.05
N GLN A 33 -10.77 -4.60 -17.87
CA GLN A 33 -10.77 -3.35 -17.15
C GLN A 33 -10.32 -3.62 -15.72
N ILE A 34 -9.32 -2.86 -15.29
CA ILE A 34 -8.94 -2.75 -13.89
C ILE A 34 -9.51 -1.44 -13.37
N GLN A 35 -10.14 -1.51 -12.21
CA GLN A 35 -10.70 -0.32 -11.56
C GLN A 35 -9.58 0.54 -10.99
N ASP A 36 -9.71 1.85 -11.12
CA ASP A 36 -8.88 2.81 -10.43
C ASP A 36 -9.23 2.80 -8.94
N LYS A 37 -8.25 3.07 -8.07
CA LYS A 37 -8.49 3.28 -6.64
C LYS A 37 -8.75 4.76 -6.38
N ILE A 38 -9.61 5.03 -5.41
CA ILE A 38 -9.93 6.38 -4.96
C ILE A 38 -9.43 6.55 -3.54
N HIS A 39 -8.64 7.58 -3.31
CA HIS A 39 -8.10 7.91 -1.99
C HIS A 39 -8.51 9.32 -1.58
N PHE A 40 -8.71 9.54 -0.29
CA PHE A 40 -8.81 10.89 0.26
C PHE A 40 -7.42 11.55 0.29
N THR A 41 -7.35 12.83 -0.05
CA THR A 41 -6.10 13.61 -0.04
C THR A 41 -5.53 13.82 1.36
N LYS A 42 -6.39 13.78 2.39
CA LYS A 42 -6.01 13.99 3.79
C LYS A 42 -6.55 12.86 4.67
N ARG A 43 -5.71 12.39 5.59
CA ARG A 43 -6.05 11.37 6.60
C ARG A 43 -7.31 11.74 7.40
N PHE A 44 -7.49 13.03 7.73
CA PHE A 44 -8.68 13.51 8.42
C PHE A 44 -9.99 13.15 7.70
N TYR A 45 -10.07 13.37 6.39
CA TYR A 45 -11.30 13.04 5.64
C TYR A 45 -11.60 11.55 5.65
N ARG A 46 -10.57 10.72 5.55
CA ARG A 46 -10.73 9.28 5.62
C ARG A 46 -11.28 8.85 6.99
N PHE A 47 -10.74 9.41 8.09
CA PHE A 47 -11.26 9.16 9.44
C PHE A 47 -12.69 9.66 9.59
N TRP A 48 -12.96 10.88 9.15
CA TRP A 48 -14.28 11.50 9.23
C TRP A 48 -15.35 10.67 8.52
N PHE A 49 -15.16 10.36 7.25
CA PHE A 49 -16.14 9.62 6.44
C PHE A 49 -16.26 8.14 6.83
N ARG A 50 -15.24 7.58 7.46
CA ARG A 50 -15.30 6.20 7.95
C ARG A 50 -16.03 6.07 9.27
N PHE A 51 -15.77 6.98 10.22
CA PHE A 51 -16.17 6.81 11.61
C PHE A 51 -17.12 7.89 12.14
N ILE A 52 -17.01 9.13 11.69
CA ILE A 52 -17.76 10.23 12.26
C ILE A 52 -19.07 10.45 11.50
N GLU A 53 -19.01 10.66 10.21
CA GLU A 53 -20.17 10.97 9.38
C GLU A 53 -21.28 9.90 9.48
N PRO A 54 -21.01 8.58 9.37
CA PRO A 54 -22.03 7.55 9.49
C PRO A 54 -22.69 7.46 10.89
N ASN A 55 -22.06 8.06 11.91
CA ASN A 55 -22.50 7.99 13.30
C ASN A 55 -22.92 9.36 13.85
N LEU A 56 -23.18 10.37 13.00
CA LEU A 56 -23.54 11.72 13.46
C LEU A 56 -24.78 11.74 14.33
N GLU A 57 -25.78 10.90 14.08
CA GLU A 57 -27.02 10.87 14.88
C GLU A 57 -26.74 10.34 16.29
N LEU A 58 -25.88 9.32 16.44
CA LEU A 58 -25.46 8.86 17.77
C LEU A 58 -24.69 9.94 18.51
N LEU A 59 -23.80 10.63 17.82
CA LEU A 59 -23.00 11.72 18.42
C LEU A 59 -23.91 12.90 18.84
N LYS A 60 -24.90 13.27 18.05
CA LYS A 60 -25.90 14.31 18.42
C LYS A 60 -26.73 13.90 19.61
N ALA A 61 -27.07 12.61 19.73
CA ALA A 61 -27.76 12.05 20.88
C ALA A 61 -26.87 11.93 22.14
N GLY A 62 -25.57 12.22 22.03
CA GLY A 62 -24.61 12.11 23.13
C GLY A 62 -24.04 10.72 23.35
N ASP A 63 -24.41 9.73 22.54
CA ASP A 63 -23.96 8.33 22.64
C ASP A 63 -22.55 8.16 22.02
N LYS A 64 -21.56 8.68 22.73
CA LYS A 64 -20.15 8.62 22.34
C LYS A 64 -19.58 7.21 22.52
N GLU A 65 -20.08 6.44 23.47
CA GLU A 65 -19.59 5.09 23.81
C GLU A 65 -19.84 4.14 22.66
N SER A 66 -21.06 4.10 22.13
CA SER A 66 -21.38 3.27 20.95
C SER A 66 -20.53 3.61 19.74
N VAL A 67 -20.21 4.89 19.52
CA VAL A 67 -19.34 5.31 18.43
C VAL A 67 -17.90 4.85 18.66
N MET A 68 -17.39 5.00 19.89
CA MET A 68 -16.05 4.53 20.25
C MET A 68 -15.90 3.02 20.08
N ASP A 69 -16.91 2.24 20.41
CA ASP A 69 -16.87 0.79 20.25
C ASP A 69 -16.84 0.38 18.78
N LYS A 70 -17.59 1.05 17.93
CA LYS A 70 -17.52 0.85 16.48
C LYS A 70 -16.12 1.20 15.93
N ILE A 71 -15.52 2.30 16.41
CA ILE A 71 -14.17 2.68 16.01
C ILE A 71 -13.18 1.59 16.43
N LYS A 72 -13.23 1.11 17.66
CA LYS A 72 -12.30 0.07 18.16
C LYS A 72 -12.34 -1.20 17.32
N VAL A 73 -13.52 -1.65 16.90
CA VAL A 73 -13.70 -2.86 16.08
C VAL A 73 -12.97 -2.77 14.74
N GLU A 74 -12.96 -1.60 14.12
CA GLU A 74 -12.40 -1.41 12.78
C GLU A 74 -11.04 -0.69 12.77
N PHE A 75 -10.56 -0.25 13.91
CA PHE A 75 -9.40 0.63 14.00
C PHE A 75 -8.12 -0.01 13.45
N ASP A 76 -7.88 -1.29 13.71
CA ASP A 76 -6.71 -1.99 13.18
C ASP A 76 -6.73 -2.07 11.65
N HIS A 77 -7.90 -2.31 11.07
CA HIS A 77 -8.05 -2.29 9.62
C HIS A 77 -7.84 -0.89 9.04
N TYR A 78 -8.36 0.14 9.71
CA TYR A 78 -8.12 1.53 9.35
C TYR A 78 -6.62 1.86 9.41
N CYS A 79 -5.93 1.48 10.48
CA CYS A 79 -4.50 1.72 10.67
C CYS A 79 -3.64 0.97 9.65
N SER A 80 -4.08 -0.16 9.09
CA SER A 80 -3.32 -0.88 8.06
C SER A 80 -3.02 -0.01 6.85
N LEU A 81 -4.02 0.70 6.30
CA LEU A 81 -3.79 1.60 5.17
C LEU A 81 -2.99 2.85 5.58
N GLU A 82 -3.19 3.37 6.80
CA GLU A 82 -2.37 4.48 7.30
C GLU A 82 -0.89 4.09 7.42
N PHE A 83 -0.63 2.84 7.81
CA PHE A 83 0.73 2.30 7.87
C PHE A 83 1.36 2.15 6.48
N GLU A 84 0.60 1.69 5.47
CA GLU A 84 1.05 1.67 4.07
C GLU A 84 1.42 3.07 3.57
N LEU A 85 0.55 4.07 3.82
CA LEU A 85 0.80 5.46 3.42
C LEU A 85 2.03 6.07 4.14
N ALA A 86 2.21 5.76 5.43
CA ALA A 86 3.40 6.18 6.17
C ALA A 86 4.66 5.48 5.65
N SER A 87 4.55 4.20 5.26
CA SER A 87 5.65 3.44 4.64
C SER A 87 6.09 4.05 3.30
N ILE A 88 5.15 4.55 2.51
CA ILE A 88 5.46 5.30 1.27
C ILE A 88 6.23 6.58 1.60
N GLU A 89 5.82 7.32 2.63
CA GLU A 89 6.52 8.54 3.06
C GLU A 89 7.95 8.25 3.53
N LEU A 90 8.11 7.20 4.34
CA LEU A 90 9.42 6.76 4.81
C LEU A 90 10.33 6.33 3.64
N LEU A 91 9.79 5.59 2.69
CA LEU A 91 10.53 5.14 1.51
C LEU A 91 10.96 6.32 0.64
N SER A 92 10.06 7.28 0.41
CA SER A 92 10.33 8.52 -0.33
C SER A 92 11.50 9.29 0.31
N LYS A 93 11.50 9.47 1.63
CA LYS A 93 12.58 10.15 2.37
C LYS A 93 13.90 9.37 2.28
N ASN A 94 13.87 8.06 2.53
CA ASN A 94 15.09 7.24 2.59
C ASN A 94 15.78 7.06 1.22
N LEU A 95 15.00 6.96 0.15
CA LEU A 95 15.53 6.73 -1.20
C LEU A 95 15.62 8.00 -2.05
N ASN A 96 15.19 9.14 -1.50
CA ASN A 96 15.10 10.41 -2.23
C ASN A 96 14.30 10.29 -3.56
N ILE A 97 13.22 9.48 -3.53
CA ILE A 97 12.28 9.32 -4.64
C ILE A 97 11.07 10.20 -4.37
N PRO A 98 10.62 11.05 -5.32
CA PRO A 98 9.42 11.85 -5.14
C PRO A 98 8.22 10.97 -4.77
N LYS A 99 7.45 11.36 -3.74
CA LYS A 99 6.30 10.58 -3.24
C LYS A 99 5.30 10.24 -4.35
N GLU A 100 5.14 11.13 -5.30
CA GLU A 100 4.24 10.98 -6.46
C GLU A 100 4.67 9.87 -7.42
N GLN A 101 5.92 9.43 -7.32
CA GLN A 101 6.46 8.31 -8.10
C GLN A 101 6.29 6.96 -7.39
N ILE A 102 5.85 6.96 -6.15
CA ILE A 102 5.58 5.77 -5.35
C ILE A 102 4.06 5.57 -5.26
N SER A 103 3.57 4.40 -5.61
CA SER A 103 2.15 4.06 -5.62
C SER A 103 1.96 2.60 -5.22
N SER A 104 0.74 2.11 -5.18
CA SER A 104 0.51 0.67 -5.18
C SER A 104 0.54 0.11 -6.62
N TYR A 105 0.71 -1.21 -6.75
CA TYR A 105 0.53 -1.94 -8.00
C TYR A 105 -0.59 -2.95 -7.83
N TRP A 106 -1.46 -3.05 -8.80
CA TRP A 106 -2.44 -4.12 -8.85
C TRP A 106 -2.78 -4.50 -10.29
N ASP A 107 -3.02 -5.75 -10.46
CA ASP A 107 -3.59 -6.36 -11.66
C ASP A 107 -4.84 -7.16 -11.29
N LYS A 108 -5.33 -8.06 -12.13
CA LYS A 108 -6.50 -8.90 -11.84
C LYS A 108 -6.30 -9.92 -10.73
N GLU A 109 -5.07 -10.34 -10.49
CA GLU A 109 -4.75 -11.48 -9.63
C GLU A 109 -3.94 -11.08 -8.41
N ASN A 110 -3.15 -10.01 -8.53
CA ASN A 110 -2.17 -9.62 -7.54
C ASN A 110 -2.31 -8.16 -7.15
N GLU A 111 -1.99 -7.88 -5.90
CA GLU A 111 -1.81 -6.53 -5.37
C GLU A 111 -0.48 -6.48 -4.61
N ILE A 112 0.28 -5.40 -4.83
CA ILE A 112 1.52 -5.08 -4.13
C ILE A 112 1.30 -3.73 -3.46
N ASP A 113 1.49 -3.67 -2.15
CA ASP A 113 1.16 -2.51 -1.32
C ASP A 113 1.93 -1.26 -1.79
N ILE A 114 3.21 -1.41 -2.13
CA ILE A 114 4.08 -0.29 -2.54
C ILE A 114 4.91 -0.71 -3.76
N TYR A 115 4.87 0.14 -4.78
CA TYR A 115 5.60 -0.04 -6.03
C TYR A 115 6.15 1.29 -6.51
N THR A 116 7.38 1.29 -6.95
CA THR A 116 7.97 2.39 -7.72
C THR A 116 8.88 1.85 -8.80
N SER A 117 8.84 2.50 -9.97
CA SER A 117 9.85 2.34 -11.01
C SER A 117 10.24 3.76 -11.45
N TYR A 118 11.38 4.20 -10.96
CA TYR A 118 11.85 5.57 -11.10
C TYR A 118 13.33 5.58 -11.46
N ASP A 119 13.70 6.30 -12.49
CA ASP A 119 15.08 6.46 -12.98
C ASP A 119 15.84 5.13 -13.20
N GLY A 120 15.11 4.15 -13.80
CA GLY A 120 15.68 2.83 -14.08
C GLY A 120 15.80 1.90 -12.87
N PHE A 121 15.37 2.34 -11.69
CA PHE A 121 15.37 1.57 -10.45
C PHE A 121 13.94 1.17 -10.09
N THR A 122 13.72 -0.12 -9.83
CA THR A 122 12.40 -0.67 -9.45
C THR A 122 12.46 -1.25 -8.05
N LEU A 123 11.55 -0.77 -7.19
CA LEU A 123 11.38 -1.30 -5.84
C LEU A 123 9.92 -1.71 -5.62
N VAL A 124 9.75 -2.83 -4.95
CA VAL A 124 8.46 -3.35 -4.48
C VAL A 124 8.48 -3.50 -2.97
N ALA A 125 7.35 -3.27 -2.31
CA ALA A 125 7.29 -3.46 -0.87
C ALA A 125 5.92 -3.97 -0.40
N GLU A 126 5.94 -4.58 0.79
CA GLU A 126 4.76 -5.05 1.51
C GLU A 126 4.77 -4.47 2.92
N ALA A 127 3.65 -3.91 3.36
CA ALA A 127 3.48 -3.30 4.68
C ALA A 127 2.50 -4.12 5.52
N LYS A 128 2.88 -4.49 6.75
CA LYS A 128 2.05 -5.33 7.63
C LYS A 128 1.87 -4.69 9.01
N TYR A 129 0.69 -4.14 9.21
CA TYR A 129 0.22 -3.63 10.49
C TYR A 129 -0.46 -4.74 11.29
N LYS A 130 0.33 -5.67 11.85
CA LYS A 130 -0.15 -6.84 12.62
C LYS A 130 0.64 -7.01 13.89
N GLU A 131 0.01 -7.60 14.92
CA GLU A 131 0.67 -7.86 16.21
C GLU A 131 1.71 -9.00 16.18
N ARG A 132 1.90 -9.64 15.05
CA ARG A 132 2.88 -10.72 14.87
C ARG A 132 4.03 -10.29 13.96
N LYS A 133 5.23 -10.80 14.26
CA LYS A 133 6.41 -10.61 13.43
C LYS A 133 6.21 -11.11 12.00
N ILE A 134 6.76 -10.40 11.04
CA ILE A 134 6.84 -10.86 9.65
C ILE A 134 7.89 -11.97 9.54
N CYS A 135 7.52 -13.05 8.86
CA CYS A 135 8.43 -14.16 8.54
C CYS A 135 8.75 -14.19 7.03
N LYS A 136 9.68 -15.03 6.64
CA LYS A 136 10.16 -15.18 5.26
C LYS A 136 9.05 -15.52 4.26
N ASN A 137 7.94 -16.12 4.71
CA ASN A 137 6.80 -16.38 3.84
C ASN A 137 6.22 -15.12 3.20
N ILE A 138 6.22 -13.97 3.91
CA ILE A 138 5.74 -12.70 3.33
C ILE A 138 6.66 -12.25 2.19
N LEU A 139 7.99 -12.34 2.38
CA LEU A 139 8.97 -12.07 1.33
C LEU A 139 8.72 -12.99 0.10
N ASN A 140 8.58 -14.29 0.33
CA ASN A 140 8.36 -15.26 -0.73
C ASN A 140 7.05 -14.98 -1.49
N LEU A 141 5.97 -14.63 -0.78
CA LEU A 141 4.69 -14.26 -1.40
C LEU A 141 4.81 -12.99 -2.25
N LEU A 142 5.55 -11.98 -1.79
CA LEU A 142 5.79 -10.77 -2.57
C LEU A 142 6.60 -11.09 -3.84
N MET A 143 7.63 -11.91 -3.73
CA MET A 143 8.41 -12.36 -4.90
C MET A 143 7.54 -13.12 -5.91
N GLN A 144 6.64 -14.00 -5.45
CA GLN A 144 5.70 -14.72 -6.31
C GLN A 144 4.70 -13.77 -7.00
N LYS A 145 4.21 -12.74 -6.30
CA LYS A 145 3.37 -11.69 -6.91
C LYS A 145 4.14 -10.99 -8.03
N CYS A 146 5.39 -10.61 -7.81
CA CYS A 146 6.24 -9.96 -8.80
C CYS A 146 6.45 -10.87 -10.04
N GLU A 147 6.74 -12.15 -9.83
CA GLU A 147 6.92 -13.12 -10.91
C GLU A 147 5.65 -13.25 -11.77
N LYS A 148 4.48 -13.45 -11.15
CA LYS A 148 3.19 -13.54 -11.84
C LYS A 148 2.86 -12.27 -12.62
N SER A 149 3.13 -11.11 -12.06
CA SER A 149 2.90 -9.81 -12.68
C SER A 149 4.03 -9.38 -13.64
N LYS A 150 5.06 -10.20 -13.82
CA LYS A 150 6.24 -9.95 -14.66
C LYS A 150 6.97 -8.65 -14.28
N ILE A 151 7.03 -8.36 -12.99
CA ILE A 151 7.75 -7.21 -12.45
C ILE A 151 9.17 -7.64 -12.11
N ASN A 152 10.15 -7.07 -12.82
CA ASN A 152 11.55 -7.15 -12.43
C ASN A 152 11.82 -6.07 -11.39
N TRP A 153 12.46 -6.44 -10.30
CA TRP A 153 12.75 -5.55 -9.19
C TRP A 153 14.25 -5.57 -8.83
N ASP A 154 14.75 -4.42 -8.40
CA ASP A 154 16.12 -4.23 -7.90
C ASP A 154 16.18 -4.40 -6.39
N LYS A 155 15.13 -3.92 -5.69
CA LYS A 155 15.01 -4.05 -4.24
C LYS A 155 13.60 -4.41 -3.80
N ILE A 156 13.54 -5.11 -2.67
CA ILE A 156 12.31 -5.40 -1.92
C ILE A 156 12.42 -4.74 -0.55
N ALA A 157 11.37 -4.04 -0.13
CA ALA A 157 11.25 -3.55 1.24
C ALA A 157 10.09 -4.24 1.97
N LEU A 158 10.27 -4.53 3.25
CA LEU A 158 9.21 -5.04 4.12
C LEU A 158 9.06 -4.11 5.31
N PHE A 159 7.82 -3.68 5.56
CA PHE A 159 7.47 -2.83 6.68
C PHE A 159 6.65 -3.60 7.71
N SER A 160 7.06 -3.58 8.97
CA SER A 160 6.42 -4.35 10.04
C SER A 160 6.18 -3.53 11.30
N LYS A 161 4.93 -3.55 11.79
CA LYS A 161 4.59 -3.01 13.12
C LYS A 161 5.30 -3.77 14.23
N SER A 162 5.37 -5.09 14.17
CA SER A 162 5.84 -5.96 15.26
C SER A 162 7.22 -6.60 14.99
N GLY A 163 7.95 -6.07 13.99
CA GLY A 163 9.29 -6.53 13.65
C GLY A 163 9.31 -7.82 12.83
N PHE A 164 10.45 -8.50 12.82
CA PHE A 164 10.77 -9.58 11.89
C PHE A 164 11.24 -10.85 12.62
N SER A 165 11.06 -11.98 11.96
CA SER A 165 11.61 -13.27 12.44
C SER A 165 13.14 -13.27 12.36
N ASN A 166 13.77 -14.10 13.18
CA ASN A 166 15.24 -14.27 13.15
C ASN A 166 15.75 -14.71 11.77
N GLU A 167 14.95 -15.49 11.04
CA GLU A 167 15.27 -15.93 9.68
C GLU A 167 15.36 -14.74 8.70
N LEU A 168 14.45 -13.77 8.79
CA LEU A 168 14.51 -12.55 7.97
C LEU A 168 15.65 -11.63 8.41
N LEU A 169 15.86 -11.46 9.73
CA LEU A 169 16.97 -10.65 10.25
C LEU A 169 18.33 -11.22 9.89
N GLY A 170 18.45 -12.54 9.76
CA GLY A 170 19.66 -13.24 9.33
C GLY A 170 19.87 -13.30 7.81
N LEU A 171 18.94 -12.75 7.02
CA LEU A 171 19.05 -12.78 5.56
C LEU A 171 20.20 -11.87 5.08
N ARG A 172 21.15 -12.46 4.35
CA ARG A 172 22.30 -11.74 3.77
C ARG A 172 22.07 -11.38 2.30
N ASP A 173 20.91 -10.79 2.00
CA ASP A 173 20.59 -10.25 0.67
C ASP A 173 20.45 -8.74 0.79
N ASN A 174 21.39 -7.99 0.22
CA ASN A 174 21.43 -6.53 0.23
C ASN A 174 20.31 -5.89 -0.61
N ARG A 175 19.55 -6.70 -1.34
CA ARG A 175 18.36 -6.25 -2.07
C ARG A 175 17.10 -6.23 -1.20
N VAL A 176 17.15 -6.83 0.00
CA VAL A 176 16.01 -6.84 0.93
C VAL A 176 16.25 -5.84 2.04
N ILE A 177 15.32 -4.92 2.22
CA ILE A 177 15.35 -3.86 3.23
C ILE A 177 14.22 -4.12 4.22
N LEU A 178 14.50 -4.02 5.51
CA LEU A 178 13.54 -4.24 6.58
C LEU A 178 13.34 -2.95 7.38
N PHE A 179 12.10 -2.48 7.47
CA PHE A 179 11.71 -1.30 8.24
C PHE A 179 10.79 -1.69 9.39
N GLY A 180 11.21 -1.45 10.63
CA GLY A 180 10.39 -1.59 11.82
C GLY A 180 9.73 -0.28 12.24
N LEU A 181 9.01 -0.26 13.37
CA LEU A 181 8.37 0.96 13.88
C LEU A 181 9.36 2.07 14.24
N ASP A 182 10.56 1.71 14.68
CA ASP A 182 11.57 2.69 15.07
C ASP A 182 12.04 3.54 13.90
N ASP A 183 12.05 2.98 12.69
CA ASP A 183 12.45 3.70 11.47
C ASP A 183 11.48 4.83 11.11
N PHE A 184 10.22 4.74 11.57
CA PHE A 184 9.21 5.79 11.32
C PHE A 184 9.43 7.06 12.16
N LYS A 185 10.29 7.02 13.18
CA LYS A 185 10.65 8.21 13.95
C LYS A 185 11.28 9.28 13.05
N ASP A 186 12.02 8.85 12.05
CA ASP A 186 12.66 9.74 11.06
C ASP A 186 11.65 10.60 10.28
N LEU A 187 10.36 10.25 10.26
CA LEU A 187 9.33 11.06 9.59
C LEU A 187 8.96 12.32 10.38
N TYR A 188 9.27 12.35 11.68
CA TYR A 188 8.84 13.41 12.61
C TYR A 188 10.01 14.28 13.11
N GLU A 189 11.22 13.94 12.71
CA GLU A 189 12.44 14.73 12.90
C GLU A 189 12.76 15.59 11.66
#